data_1bf393804c9753b2594f91188e462a88
#
_entry.id   1bf393804c9753b2594f91188e462a88
#
_cell.length_a   1.000
_cell.length_b   1.000
_cell.length_c   1.000
_cell.angle_alpha   90.00
_cell.angle_beta   90.00
_cell.angle_gamma   90.00
#
_symmetry.space_group_name_H-M   'P 1'
#
loop_
_entity.id
_entity.type
_entity.pdbx_description
1 polymer ?
#
loop_
_entity_poly.entity_id
_entity_poly.type
_entity_poly.pdbx_seq_one_letter_code
_entity_poly.pdbx_strand_id
1 'polypeptide(L)'
;MIKKLSFFFIIYLIFIASSNAKTYQELYDDGLDAIQKGGNVIFLRHAYAPRTIENGNHDKNYKDKVCSTQRDILKEGIRQSKDIGDFVIKNNIKIDKVISSPACRTYKTAKYAGWDYSINKNLKNTRKKNDQEKRFKKIKKIISKWDGEGNLVLVTHFKVINPLFPGVKSDSGEMIISSPELKLLWRIKFKYDPTIKD
;
A
#
# COMPACT_ATOMS: atom_id res chain seq x y z
N MET A 1 26.96 25.10 -72.95
CA MET A 1 26.00 24.15 -72.35
C MET A 1 26.26 24.08 -70.88
N ILE A 2 25.46 24.79 -70.06
CA ILE A 2 25.63 24.86 -68.62
C ILE A 2 24.59 23.93 -67.99
N LYS A 3 25.06 22.84 -67.37
CA LYS A 3 24.19 21.88 -66.65
C LYS A 3 23.77 22.55 -65.32
N LYS A 4 22.44 22.76 -65.13
CA LYS A 4 21.84 23.17 -63.88
C LYS A 4 21.84 21.96 -62.94
N LEU A 5 22.58 22.10 -61.84
CA LEU A 5 22.56 21.13 -60.76
C LEU A 5 21.40 21.54 -59.80
N SER A 6 20.35 20.70 -59.79
CA SER A 6 19.18 20.93 -58.92
C SER A 6 19.50 20.35 -57.52
N PHE A 7 19.63 21.25 -56.55
CA PHE A 7 19.88 20.87 -55.15
C PHE A 7 18.52 20.59 -54.49
N PHE A 8 18.18 19.32 -54.30
CA PHE A 8 17.05 18.93 -53.50
C PHE A 8 17.43 19.04 -52.01
N PHE A 9 16.91 20.05 -51.31
CA PHE A 9 16.96 20.14 -49.85
C PHE A 9 15.91 19.20 -49.29
N ILE A 10 16.32 18.04 -48.77
CA ILE A 10 15.46 17.17 -47.93
C ILE A 10 15.45 17.76 -46.52
N ILE A 11 14.36 18.44 -46.19
CA ILE A 11 14.11 18.89 -44.80
C ILE A 11 13.64 17.66 -44.05
N TYR A 12 14.54 17.06 -43.25
CA TYR A 12 14.21 16.01 -42.28
C TYR A 12 13.56 16.70 -41.09
N LEU A 13 12.22 16.71 -41.01
CA LEU A 13 11.47 17.08 -39.85
C LEU A 13 11.68 16.01 -38.76
N ILE A 14 12.64 16.25 -37.88
CA ILE A 14 12.83 15.46 -36.69
C ILE A 14 11.66 15.82 -35.74
N PHE A 15 10.63 14.98 -35.72
CA PHE A 15 9.59 15.01 -34.70
C PHE A 15 10.24 14.55 -33.38
N ILE A 16 10.75 15.50 -32.60
CA ILE A 16 11.16 15.23 -31.22
C ILE A 16 9.85 15.05 -30.44
N ALA A 17 9.40 13.80 -30.28
CA ALA A 17 8.39 13.45 -29.32
C ALA A 17 8.99 13.74 -27.93
N SER A 18 8.75 14.93 -27.40
CA SER A 18 9.02 15.24 -26.00
C SER A 18 8.13 14.35 -25.14
N SER A 19 8.68 13.26 -24.65
CA SER A 19 8.05 12.52 -23.56
C SER A 19 8.07 13.44 -22.33
N ASN A 20 7.01 14.20 -22.13
CA ASN A 20 6.82 15.00 -20.93
C ASN A 20 6.70 14.02 -19.76
N ALA A 21 7.81 13.79 -19.05
CA ALA A 21 7.77 13.07 -17.78
C ALA A 21 6.90 13.88 -16.83
N LYS A 22 5.87 13.23 -16.24
CA LYS A 22 5.00 13.87 -15.25
C LYS A 22 5.81 14.38 -14.07
N THR A 23 5.48 15.57 -13.59
CA THR A 23 6.03 16.12 -12.37
C THR A 23 5.60 15.30 -11.15
N TYR A 24 6.30 15.44 -10.03
CA TYR A 24 5.91 14.78 -8.77
C TYR A 24 4.48 15.19 -8.35
N GLN A 25 4.09 16.45 -8.55
CA GLN A 25 2.75 16.93 -8.20
C GLN A 25 1.68 16.28 -9.09
N GLU A 26 1.88 16.19 -10.40
CA GLU A 26 0.94 15.53 -11.30
C GLU A 26 0.78 14.03 -10.98
N LEU A 27 1.86 13.35 -10.60
CA LEU A 27 1.80 11.95 -10.16
C LEU A 27 1.05 11.79 -8.82
N TYR A 28 1.21 12.78 -7.93
CA TYR A 28 0.48 12.81 -6.66
C TYR A 28 -1.02 13.03 -6.90
N ASP A 29 -1.37 14.00 -7.73
CA ASP A 29 -2.76 14.35 -8.04
C ASP A 29 -3.47 13.21 -8.77
N ASP A 30 -2.83 12.58 -9.77
CA ASP A 30 -3.35 11.38 -10.44
C ASP A 30 -3.62 10.23 -9.47
N GLY A 31 -2.71 10.01 -8.53
CA GLY A 31 -2.84 8.98 -7.50
C GLY A 31 -3.98 9.27 -6.53
N LEU A 32 -4.13 10.53 -6.13
CA LEU A 32 -5.22 10.98 -5.26
C LEU A 32 -6.56 10.85 -5.96
N ASP A 33 -6.67 11.29 -7.20
CA ASP A 33 -7.87 11.16 -8.03
C ASP A 33 -8.28 9.68 -8.19
N ALA A 34 -7.31 8.80 -8.43
CA ALA A 34 -7.58 7.37 -8.58
C ALA A 34 -8.21 6.79 -7.31
N ILE A 35 -7.66 7.11 -6.12
CA ILE A 35 -8.17 6.57 -4.85
C ILE A 35 -9.51 7.20 -4.45
N GLN A 36 -9.76 8.47 -4.80
CA GLN A 36 -11.03 9.16 -4.56
C GLN A 36 -12.18 8.59 -5.42
N LYS A 37 -11.90 8.20 -6.66
CA LYS A 37 -12.87 7.53 -7.53
C LYS A 37 -13.38 6.21 -6.96
N GLY A 38 -12.61 5.57 -6.07
CA GLY A 38 -12.96 4.27 -5.53
C GLY A 38 -12.66 3.12 -6.49
N GLY A 39 -13.21 1.94 -6.19
CA GLY A 39 -13.01 0.73 -7.00
C GLY A 39 -11.61 0.13 -6.87
N ASN A 40 -10.79 0.57 -5.92
CA ASN A 40 -9.39 0.14 -5.77
C ASN A 40 -9.19 -0.77 -4.56
N VAL A 41 -8.06 -1.49 -4.59
CA VAL A 41 -7.56 -2.28 -3.46
C VAL A 41 -6.36 -1.58 -2.85
N ILE A 42 -6.48 -1.24 -1.57
CA ILE A 42 -5.43 -0.58 -0.78
C ILE A 42 -4.78 -1.63 0.11
N PHE A 43 -3.56 -2.01 -0.19
CA PHE A 43 -2.74 -2.83 0.71
C PHE A 43 -2.02 -1.91 1.67
N LEU A 44 -2.46 -1.87 2.92
CA LEU A 44 -1.80 -1.10 3.98
C LEU A 44 -0.86 -2.00 4.76
N ARG A 45 0.45 -1.73 4.71
CA ARG A 45 1.34 -2.35 5.68
C ARG A 45 1.07 -1.73 7.05
N HIS A 46 0.92 -2.58 8.07
CA HIS A 46 0.69 -2.12 9.44
C HIS A 46 1.61 -0.96 9.82
N ALA A 47 1.14 -0.07 10.67
CA ALA A 47 1.90 1.04 11.22
C ALA A 47 3.17 0.57 11.94
N TYR A 48 4.03 1.51 12.28
CA TYR A 48 5.30 1.21 12.93
C TYR A 48 5.10 0.33 14.18
N ALA A 49 5.85 -0.75 14.22
CA ALA A 49 5.92 -1.68 15.36
C ALA A 49 7.39 -2.05 15.56
N PRO A 50 8.04 -1.63 16.63
CA PRO A 50 9.46 -1.85 16.85
C PRO A 50 9.80 -3.34 16.83
N ARG A 51 11.02 -3.67 16.44
CA ARG A 51 11.50 -5.07 16.40
C ARG A 51 11.85 -5.61 17.78
N THR A 52 12.34 -4.74 18.62
CA THR A 52 12.67 -5.01 20.04
C THR A 52 11.61 -4.34 20.89
N ILE A 53 10.94 -5.12 21.73
CA ILE A 53 10.21 -4.61 22.87
C ILE A 53 11.15 -4.85 24.06
N GLU A 54 11.21 -3.94 25.00
CA GLU A 54 12.01 -4.05 26.23
C GLU A 54 11.81 -5.40 26.95
N ASN A 55 10.68 -6.05 26.72
CA ASN A 55 10.30 -7.34 27.29
C ASN A 55 10.70 -8.57 26.45
N GLY A 56 11.53 -8.43 25.43
CA GLY A 56 12.05 -9.57 24.62
C GLY A 56 11.00 -10.29 23.76
N ASN A 57 9.85 -9.69 23.53
CA ASN A 57 8.74 -10.34 22.83
C ASN A 57 8.86 -10.20 21.29
N HIS A 58 9.58 -11.14 20.69
CA HIS A 58 9.94 -11.13 19.25
C HIS A 58 9.03 -11.99 18.36
N ASP A 59 7.75 -12.08 18.61
CA ASP A 59 6.86 -12.99 17.90
C ASP A 59 7.27 -14.51 18.04
N LYS A 60 8.10 -14.89 19.03
CA LYS A 60 8.56 -16.26 19.22
C LYS A 60 7.40 -17.20 19.55
N ASN A 61 6.53 -16.76 20.45
CA ASN A 61 5.36 -17.50 20.95
C ASN A 61 4.06 -16.91 20.40
N TYR A 62 4.08 -16.46 19.16
CA TYR A 62 2.98 -15.75 18.51
C TYR A 62 1.66 -16.51 18.62
N LYS A 63 0.67 -15.86 19.23
CA LYS A 63 -0.73 -16.30 19.26
C LYS A 63 -1.62 -15.23 18.65
N ASP A 64 -2.55 -15.61 17.76
CA ASP A 64 -3.49 -14.67 17.15
C ASP A 64 -4.25 -13.88 18.22
N LYS A 65 -4.32 -12.56 18.08
CA LYS A 65 -5.03 -11.63 18.97
C LYS A 65 -4.47 -11.51 20.41
N VAL A 66 -3.47 -12.28 20.80
CA VAL A 66 -2.81 -12.17 22.11
C VAL A 66 -1.60 -11.26 21.98
N CYS A 67 -1.79 -9.95 22.24
CA CYS A 67 -0.79 -8.93 21.94
C CYS A 67 0.48 -9.06 22.80
N SER A 68 0.40 -9.62 24.00
CA SER A 68 1.56 -9.90 24.84
C SER A 68 2.53 -10.92 24.25
N THR A 69 2.11 -11.66 23.20
CA THR A 69 2.93 -12.69 22.54
C THR A 69 3.51 -12.22 21.19
N GLN A 70 3.38 -10.95 20.84
CA GLN A 70 3.78 -10.45 19.53
C GLN A 70 4.23 -9.00 19.59
N ARG A 71 4.96 -8.57 18.56
CA ARG A 71 5.27 -7.14 18.40
C ARG A 71 3.98 -6.36 18.21
N ASP A 72 3.90 -5.24 18.88
CA ASP A 72 2.73 -4.38 18.82
C ASP A 72 3.12 -2.96 18.37
N ILE A 73 2.13 -2.17 17.98
CA ILE A 73 2.34 -0.75 17.73
C ILE A 73 2.43 -0.01 19.07
N LEU A 74 3.36 0.92 19.15
CA LEU A 74 3.50 1.85 20.27
C LEU A 74 2.99 3.24 19.87
N LYS A 75 3.31 4.28 20.64
CA LYS A 75 2.81 5.64 20.47
C LYS A 75 3.01 6.17 19.04
N GLU A 76 4.20 5.95 18.46
CA GLU A 76 4.54 6.38 17.09
C GLU A 76 3.66 5.66 16.05
N GLY A 77 3.44 4.37 16.22
CA GLY A 77 2.56 3.58 15.35
C GLY A 77 1.09 3.95 15.51
N ILE A 78 0.67 4.32 16.73
CA ILE A 78 -0.68 4.82 16.99
C ILE A 78 -0.89 6.16 16.29
N ARG A 79 0.07 7.10 16.41
CA ARG A 79 0.01 8.39 15.71
C ARG A 79 -0.02 8.18 14.19
N GLN A 80 0.92 7.40 13.64
CA GLN A 80 0.95 7.07 12.21
C GLN A 80 -0.38 6.48 11.73
N SER A 81 -1.04 5.65 12.55
CA SER A 81 -2.35 5.09 12.23
C SER A 81 -3.44 6.16 12.18
N LYS A 82 -3.42 7.13 13.11
CA LYS A 82 -4.35 8.26 13.09
C LYS A 82 -4.12 9.14 11.86
N ASP A 83 -2.87 9.49 11.55
CA ASP A 83 -2.52 10.28 10.35
C ASP A 83 -3.03 9.62 9.06
N ILE A 84 -3.01 8.29 9.00
CA ILE A 84 -3.59 7.51 7.88
C ILE A 84 -5.10 7.69 7.82
N GLY A 85 -5.79 7.61 8.95
CA GLY A 85 -7.25 7.82 9.03
C GLY A 85 -7.63 9.25 8.66
N ASP A 86 -6.93 10.22 9.21
CA ASP A 86 -7.14 11.65 8.94
C ASP A 86 -6.93 11.99 7.47
N PHE A 87 -5.90 11.40 6.84
CA PHE A 87 -5.68 11.53 5.40
C PHE A 87 -6.87 11.05 4.58
N VAL A 88 -7.44 9.90 4.93
CA VAL A 88 -8.61 9.32 4.24
C VAL A 88 -9.81 10.26 4.37
N ILE A 89 -10.07 10.78 5.57
CA ILE A 89 -11.18 11.70 5.84
C ILE A 89 -10.96 13.03 5.11
N LYS A 90 -9.80 13.65 5.27
CA LYS A 90 -9.47 14.96 4.68
C LYS A 90 -9.57 14.97 3.15
N ASN A 91 -9.27 13.84 2.52
CA ASN A 91 -9.30 13.72 1.07
C ASN A 91 -10.59 13.06 0.54
N ASN A 92 -11.63 12.91 1.34
CA ASN A 92 -12.91 12.33 0.97
C ASN A 92 -12.79 10.96 0.28
N ILE A 93 -11.86 10.11 0.75
CA ILE A 93 -11.62 8.78 0.20
C ILE A 93 -12.66 7.82 0.78
N LYS A 94 -13.52 7.27 -0.08
CA LYS A 94 -14.54 6.30 0.32
C LYS A 94 -13.90 4.93 0.58
N ILE A 95 -14.06 4.41 1.80
CA ILE A 95 -13.67 3.05 2.19
C ILE A 95 -14.94 2.23 2.43
N ASP A 96 -15.16 1.19 1.63
CA ASP A 96 -16.32 0.32 1.77
C ASP A 96 -16.05 -0.84 2.74
N LYS A 97 -14.82 -1.33 2.76
CA LYS A 97 -14.48 -2.51 3.55
C LYS A 97 -13.03 -2.50 3.99
N VAL A 98 -12.84 -2.83 5.26
CA VAL A 98 -11.49 -3.05 5.82
C VAL A 98 -11.36 -4.49 6.31
N ILE A 99 -10.34 -5.19 5.84
CA ILE A 99 -9.99 -6.53 6.27
C ILE A 99 -8.57 -6.53 6.82
N SER A 100 -8.40 -7.00 8.05
CA SER A 100 -7.10 -7.01 8.70
C SER A 100 -6.59 -8.44 8.94
N SER A 101 -5.27 -8.59 8.95
CA SER A 101 -4.59 -9.74 9.55
C SER A 101 -4.92 -9.84 11.05
N PRO A 102 -4.92 -11.03 11.67
CA PRO A 102 -5.16 -11.18 13.11
C PRO A 102 -4.00 -10.71 14.00
N ALA A 103 -2.89 -10.25 13.44
CA ALA A 103 -1.77 -9.71 14.23
C ALA A 103 -2.15 -8.38 14.88
N CYS A 104 -1.75 -8.18 16.15
CA CYS A 104 -2.12 -6.98 16.91
C CYS A 104 -1.73 -5.69 16.20
N ARG A 105 -0.51 -5.62 15.67
CA ARG A 105 -0.04 -4.45 14.91
C ARG A 105 -0.89 -4.12 13.68
N THR A 106 -1.57 -5.11 13.07
CA THR A 106 -2.42 -4.87 11.89
C THR A 106 -3.81 -4.39 12.24
N TYR A 107 -4.53 -5.12 13.10
CA TYR A 107 -5.89 -4.68 13.44
C TYR A 107 -5.89 -3.42 14.32
N LYS A 108 -4.84 -3.20 15.14
CA LYS A 108 -4.69 -1.94 15.84
C LYS A 108 -4.41 -0.76 14.91
N THR A 109 -3.67 -0.97 13.80
CA THR A 109 -3.54 0.05 12.75
C THR A 109 -4.93 0.43 12.21
N ALA A 110 -5.78 -0.54 11.84
CA ALA A 110 -7.14 -0.26 11.39
C ALA A 110 -7.96 0.45 12.47
N LYS A 111 -7.92 -0.04 13.72
CA LYS A 111 -8.64 0.54 14.84
C LYS A 111 -8.26 2.01 15.08
N TYR A 112 -6.96 2.33 15.11
CA TYR A 112 -6.50 3.70 15.37
C TYR A 112 -6.63 4.62 14.15
N ALA A 113 -6.78 4.07 12.95
CA ALA A 113 -7.22 4.82 11.77
C ALA A 113 -8.74 5.14 11.78
N GLY A 114 -9.47 4.71 12.83
CA GLY A 114 -10.89 4.98 12.97
C GLY A 114 -11.79 4.07 12.11
N TRP A 115 -11.29 2.92 11.65
CA TRP A 115 -12.03 2.05 10.75
C TRP A 115 -12.64 0.84 11.46
N ASP A 116 -13.88 0.51 11.10
CA ASP A 116 -14.44 -0.82 11.34
C ASP A 116 -13.74 -1.85 10.47
N TYR A 117 -13.43 -3.01 11.03
CA TYR A 117 -12.67 -4.03 10.31
C TYR A 117 -13.11 -5.45 10.65
N SER A 118 -12.91 -6.35 9.70
CA SER A 118 -13.01 -7.80 9.90
C SER A 118 -11.62 -8.46 9.88
N ILE A 119 -11.51 -9.63 10.49
CA ILE A 119 -10.25 -10.38 10.56
C ILE A 119 -10.21 -11.49 9.51
N ASN A 120 -9.10 -11.56 8.76
CA ASN A 120 -8.86 -12.67 7.83
C ASN A 120 -7.45 -13.25 7.99
N LYS A 121 -7.38 -14.54 8.32
CA LYS A 121 -6.11 -15.26 8.53
C LYS A 121 -5.23 -15.36 7.28
N ASN A 122 -5.80 -15.17 6.08
CA ASN A 122 -5.04 -15.20 4.84
C ASN A 122 -4.12 -13.96 4.67
N LEU A 123 -4.36 -12.90 5.46
CA LEU A 123 -3.50 -11.70 5.52
C LEU A 123 -2.32 -11.85 6.50
N LYS A 124 -2.16 -13.00 7.16
CA LYS A 124 -1.03 -13.24 8.09
C LYS A 124 0.32 -13.23 7.38
N ASN A 125 1.31 -12.76 8.10
CA ASN A 125 2.70 -12.97 7.73
C ASN A 125 3.03 -14.48 7.74
N THR A 126 3.67 -15.01 6.70
CA THR A 126 4.11 -16.40 6.65
C THR A 126 5.59 -16.52 6.29
N ARG A 127 6.27 -17.50 6.87
CA ARG A 127 7.67 -17.83 6.57
C ARG A 127 7.78 -18.97 5.55
N LYS A 128 6.74 -19.80 5.42
CA LYS A 128 6.74 -20.99 4.55
C LYS A 128 6.29 -20.59 3.13
N LYS A 129 7.10 -20.87 2.12
CA LYS A 129 6.82 -20.52 0.71
C LYS A 129 5.50 -21.10 0.20
N ASN A 130 5.25 -22.41 0.47
CA ASN A 130 4.02 -23.06 0.03
C ASN A 130 2.74 -22.46 0.66
N ASP A 131 2.81 -22.02 1.91
CA ASP A 131 1.70 -21.33 2.57
C ASP A 131 1.46 -19.95 1.94
N GLN A 132 2.51 -19.33 1.41
CA GLN A 132 2.43 -18.00 0.79
C GLN A 132 1.62 -18.04 -0.51
N GLU A 133 1.89 -18.99 -1.39
CA GLU A 133 1.14 -19.15 -2.66
C GLU A 133 -0.34 -19.45 -2.43
N LYS A 134 -0.65 -20.38 -1.50
CA LYS A 134 -2.04 -20.67 -1.11
C LYS A 134 -2.77 -19.43 -0.60
N ARG A 135 -2.10 -18.60 0.19
CA ARG A 135 -2.67 -17.35 0.71
C ARG A 135 -2.89 -16.33 -0.39
N PHE A 136 -1.97 -16.19 -1.32
CA PHE A 136 -2.13 -15.27 -2.46
C PHE A 136 -3.35 -15.64 -3.31
N LYS A 137 -3.55 -16.92 -3.61
CA LYS A 137 -4.77 -17.39 -4.29
C LYS A 137 -6.04 -16.98 -3.52
N LYS A 138 -6.02 -17.11 -2.18
CA LYS A 138 -7.16 -16.72 -1.34
C LYS A 138 -7.34 -15.19 -1.27
N ILE A 139 -6.27 -14.40 -1.23
CA ILE A 139 -6.32 -12.94 -1.29
C ILE A 139 -6.91 -12.49 -2.63
N LYS A 140 -6.42 -13.03 -3.76
CA LYS A 140 -6.99 -12.77 -5.08
C LYS A 140 -8.48 -13.11 -5.13
N LYS A 141 -8.91 -14.23 -4.52
CA LYS A 141 -10.33 -14.60 -4.42
C LYS A 141 -11.15 -13.63 -3.55
N ILE A 142 -10.55 -13.03 -2.50
CA ILE A 142 -11.22 -11.99 -1.71
C ILE A 142 -11.42 -10.74 -2.59
N ILE A 143 -10.40 -10.34 -3.31
CA ILE A 143 -10.44 -9.18 -4.20
C ILE A 143 -11.44 -9.40 -5.34
N SER A 144 -11.42 -10.54 -6.02
CA SER A 144 -12.31 -10.84 -7.15
C SER A 144 -13.79 -10.95 -6.77
N LYS A 145 -14.11 -11.06 -5.49
CA LYS A 145 -15.49 -11.08 -4.95
C LYS A 145 -15.94 -9.72 -4.42
N TRP A 146 -15.04 -8.75 -4.41
CA TRP A 146 -15.37 -7.42 -3.98
C TRP A 146 -15.75 -6.58 -5.20
N ASP A 147 -16.93 -6.01 -5.15
CA ASP A 147 -17.61 -5.24 -6.18
C ASP A 147 -18.09 -3.88 -5.66
N GLY A 148 -17.47 -3.41 -4.55
CA GLY A 148 -17.82 -2.13 -3.94
C GLY A 148 -17.43 -0.94 -4.82
N GLU A 149 -18.16 0.15 -4.68
CA GLU A 149 -17.89 1.41 -5.38
C GLU A 149 -16.70 2.19 -4.75
N GLY A 150 -16.54 2.11 -3.43
CA GLY A 150 -15.42 2.75 -2.71
C GLY A 150 -14.12 1.94 -2.84
N ASN A 151 -13.33 1.87 -1.77
CA ASN A 151 -12.07 1.13 -1.77
C ASN A 151 -12.10 -0.03 -0.77
N LEU A 152 -11.43 -1.13 -1.13
CA LEU A 152 -11.15 -2.25 -0.23
C LEU A 152 -9.79 -2.07 0.43
N VAL A 153 -9.75 -1.98 1.77
CA VAL A 153 -8.47 -1.90 2.50
C VAL A 153 -8.09 -3.27 3.08
N LEU A 154 -6.87 -3.72 2.77
CA LEU A 154 -6.27 -4.94 3.30
C LEU A 154 -5.08 -4.58 4.21
N VAL A 155 -5.30 -4.55 5.53
CA VAL A 155 -4.23 -4.24 6.49
C VAL A 155 -3.41 -5.49 6.77
N THR A 156 -2.13 -5.47 6.35
CA THR A 156 -1.31 -6.67 6.31
C THR A 156 0.19 -6.40 6.55
N HIS A 157 1.08 -7.18 5.96
CA HIS A 157 2.51 -7.21 6.22
C HIS A 157 3.32 -7.16 4.91
N PHE A 158 4.58 -6.68 4.99
CA PHE A 158 5.47 -6.62 3.83
C PHE A 158 5.64 -7.98 3.11
N LYS A 159 5.65 -9.12 3.84
CA LYS A 159 5.73 -10.46 3.23
C LYS A 159 4.47 -10.89 2.48
N VAL A 160 3.38 -10.16 2.62
CA VAL A 160 2.16 -10.34 1.82
C VAL A 160 2.16 -9.37 0.65
N ILE A 161 2.54 -8.12 0.88
CA ILE A 161 2.51 -7.05 -0.12
C ILE A 161 3.60 -7.23 -1.18
N ASN A 162 4.87 -7.33 -0.73
CA ASN A 162 6.00 -7.30 -1.66
C ASN A 162 5.96 -8.39 -2.76
N PRO A 163 5.56 -9.64 -2.46
CA PRO A 163 5.44 -10.65 -3.52
C PRO A 163 4.26 -10.45 -4.48
N LEU A 164 3.23 -9.68 -4.08
CA LEU A 164 2.13 -9.32 -5.00
C LEU A 164 2.53 -8.22 -5.98
N PHE A 165 3.51 -7.41 -5.61
CA PHE A 165 4.00 -6.28 -6.38
C PHE A 165 5.53 -6.36 -6.53
N PRO A 166 6.05 -7.08 -7.55
CA PRO A 166 7.49 -7.20 -7.79
C PRO A 166 8.18 -5.83 -7.84
N GLY A 167 9.32 -5.71 -7.18
CA GLY A 167 10.05 -4.43 -7.05
C GLY A 167 9.58 -3.50 -5.94
N VAL A 168 8.42 -3.75 -5.33
CA VAL A 168 7.93 -2.98 -4.18
C VAL A 168 8.59 -3.47 -2.90
N LYS A 169 9.16 -2.53 -2.15
CA LYS A 169 9.59 -2.73 -0.75
C LYS A 169 8.70 -1.83 0.11
N SER A 170 7.59 -2.38 0.60
CA SER A 170 6.64 -1.59 1.38
C SER A 170 7.21 -1.24 2.76
N ASP A 171 7.04 0.02 3.17
CA ASP A 171 7.40 0.53 4.50
C ASP A 171 6.22 0.42 5.50
N SER A 172 6.49 0.57 6.80
CA SER A 172 5.43 0.64 7.82
C SER A 172 4.56 1.87 7.59
N GLY A 173 3.23 1.70 7.65
CA GLY A 173 2.28 2.76 7.37
C GLY A 173 2.19 3.15 5.89
N GLU A 174 2.72 2.35 4.97
CA GLU A 174 2.60 2.62 3.55
C GLU A 174 1.35 1.96 2.96
N MET A 175 0.59 2.74 2.20
CA MET A 175 -0.49 2.29 1.33
C MET A 175 0.06 1.99 -0.06
N ILE A 176 -0.23 0.81 -0.56
CA ILE A 176 0.00 0.39 -1.94
C ILE A 176 -1.37 0.29 -2.59
N ILE A 177 -1.68 1.19 -3.49
CA ILE A 177 -2.95 1.28 -4.19
C ILE A 177 -2.84 0.51 -5.49
N SER A 178 -3.78 -0.40 -5.73
CA SER A 178 -3.84 -1.18 -6.96
C SER A 178 -5.25 -1.29 -7.50
N SER A 179 -5.36 -1.60 -8.79
CA SER A 179 -6.62 -2.10 -9.34
C SER A 179 -6.96 -3.48 -8.74
N PRO A 180 -8.22 -3.98 -8.91
CA PRO A 180 -8.59 -5.35 -8.52
C PRO A 180 -7.76 -6.44 -9.18
N GLU A 181 -7.20 -6.19 -10.36
CA GLU A 181 -6.30 -7.10 -11.10
C GLU A 181 -4.85 -7.08 -10.58
N LEU A 182 -4.60 -6.30 -9.51
CA LEU A 182 -3.28 -6.10 -8.88
C LEU A 182 -2.29 -5.30 -9.76
N LYS A 183 -2.78 -4.43 -10.63
CA LYS A 183 -1.93 -3.43 -11.29
C LYS A 183 -1.64 -2.32 -10.27
N LEU A 184 -0.36 -2.06 -9.99
CA LEU A 184 0.05 -0.96 -9.13
C LEU A 184 -0.35 0.38 -9.76
N LEU A 185 -1.08 1.20 -9.02
CA LEU A 185 -1.53 2.53 -9.44
C LEU A 185 -0.75 3.63 -8.73
N TRP A 186 -0.62 3.53 -7.40
CA TRP A 186 -0.01 4.57 -6.60
C TRP A 186 0.56 4.01 -5.29
N ARG A 187 1.41 4.81 -4.64
CA ARG A 187 1.99 4.49 -3.34
C ARG A 187 2.04 5.75 -2.51
N ILE A 188 1.62 5.68 -1.24
CA ILE A 188 1.73 6.78 -0.31
C ILE A 188 2.30 6.31 1.02
N LYS A 189 3.32 7.03 1.51
CA LYS A 189 4.00 6.72 2.77
C LYS A 189 3.63 7.73 3.84
N PHE A 190 3.21 7.20 4.98
CA PHE A 190 3.02 7.98 6.18
C PHE A 190 4.27 7.83 7.05
N LYS A 191 4.98 8.94 7.24
CA LYS A 191 6.17 8.95 8.10
C LYS A 191 5.74 8.77 9.55
N TYR A 192 6.59 8.14 10.35
CA TYR A 192 6.51 8.16 11.81
C TYR A 192 7.78 8.83 12.33
N ASP A 193 7.64 9.56 13.43
CA ASP A 193 8.79 10.20 14.07
C ASP A 193 9.18 9.38 15.32
N PRO A 194 10.34 8.69 15.30
CA PRO A 194 10.77 7.89 16.43
C PRO A 194 11.27 8.74 17.61
N THR A 195 11.43 10.05 17.44
CA THR A 195 11.97 10.95 18.47
C THR A 195 10.89 11.56 19.35
N ILE A 196 9.63 11.46 18.97
CA ILE A 196 8.52 12.00 19.77
C ILE A 196 8.36 11.13 21.02
N LYS A 197 8.98 11.56 22.10
CA LYS A 197 8.69 11.10 23.46
C LYS A 197 7.51 11.92 23.96
N ASP A 198 6.51 11.24 24.52
CA ASP A 198 5.43 11.93 25.25
C ASP A 198 5.94 12.47 26.56
#